data_9569b9fd6afcc5eb2113f7d68d1b2d28
#
_entry.id   9569b9fd6afcc5eb2113f7d68d1b2d28
#
_cell.length_a   1.000
_cell.length_b   1.000
_cell.length_c   1.000
_cell.angle_alpha   90.00
_cell.angle_beta   90.00
_cell.angle_gamma   90.00
#
_symmetry.space_group_name_H-M   'P 1'
#
loop_
_entity.id
_entity.type
_entity.pdbx_description
1 polymer ?
#
loop_
_entity_poly.entity_id
_entity_poly.type
_entity_poly.pdbx_seq_one_letter_code
_entity_poly.pdbx_strand_id
1 'polypeptide(L)' 'NLEKVVATAFNQRRKMLRSSLKSLTPNVDKKLKDLKIDPESRAENLTVEEFCLLANQLKIT' A
#
# COMPACT_ATOMS: atom_id res chain seq x y z
N ASN A 1 7.56 -6.47 -7.36
CA ASN A 1 6.35 -6.12 -6.61
C ASN A 1 6.53 -4.93 -5.68
N LEU A 2 7.67 -4.87 -4.99
CA LEU A 2 7.93 -3.73 -4.10
C LEU A 2 7.99 -2.43 -4.89
N GLU A 3 8.71 -2.42 -5.99
CA GLU A 3 8.82 -1.22 -6.82
C GLU A 3 7.45 -0.76 -7.32
N LYS A 4 6.62 -1.69 -7.72
CA LYS A 4 5.30 -1.36 -8.23
C LYS A 4 4.41 -0.78 -7.14
N VAL A 5 4.46 -1.35 -5.94
CA VAL A 5 3.69 -0.86 -4.81
C VAL A 5 4.16 0.54 -4.42
N VAL A 6 5.46 0.72 -4.29
CA VAL A 6 6.03 2.00 -3.91
C VAL A 6 5.71 3.07 -4.97
N ALA A 7 5.91 2.74 -6.24
CA ALA A 7 5.63 3.68 -7.32
C ALA A 7 4.16 4.09 -7.35
N THR A 8 3.26 3.11 -7.20
CA THR A 8 1.84 3.39 -7.21
C THR A 8 1.44 4.28 -6.04
N ALA A 9 1.97 4.00 -4.86
CA ALA A 9 1.67 4.78 -3.67
C ALA A 9 2.17 6.21 -3.81
N PHE A 10 3.41 6.40 -4.29
CA PHE A 10 3.98 7.74 -4.40
C PHE A 10 3.48 8.53 -5.59
N ASN A 11 2.98 7.87 -6.62
CA ASN A 11 2.35 8.58 -7.73
C ASN A 11 1.07 9.31 -7.29
N GLN A 12 0.46 8.86 -6.21
CA GLN A 12 -0.72 9.46 -5.64
C GLN A 12 -0.52 9.74 -4.15
N ARG A 13 0.62 10.33 -3.84
CA ARG A 13 1.03 10.52 -2.44
C ARG A 13 0.08 11.38 -1.62
N ARG A 14 -0.76 12.18 -2.27
CA ARG A 14 -1.77 12.99 -1.57
C ARG A 14 -2.99 12.18 -1.17
N LYS A 15 -3.15 11.01 -1.74
CA LYS A 15 -4.30 10.16 -1.45
C LYS A 15 -3.95 9.15 -0.37
N MET A 16 -4.97 8.72 0.35
CA MET A 16 -4.79 7.66 1.34
C MET A 16 -4.41 6.36 0.62
N LEU A 17 -3.67 5.50 1.32
CA LEU A 17 -3.21 4.25 0.74
C LEU A 17 -4.36 3.38 0.21
N ARG A 18 -5.48 3.40 0.92
CA ARG A 18 -6.64 2.63 0.47
C ARG A 18 -7.14 3.07 -0.91
N SER A 19 -6.90 4.32 -1.27
CA SER A 19 -7.29 4.84 -2.58
C SER A 19 -6.19 4.65 -3.61
N SER A 20 -4.94 4.96 -3.24
CA SER A 20 -3.82 4.90 -4.17
C SER A 20 -3.51 3.48 -4.60
N LEU A 21 -3.63 2.51 -3.69
CA LEU A 21 -3.31 1.12 -3.98
C LEU A 21 -4.50 0.30 -4.46
N LYS A 22 -5.66 0.93 -4.55
CA LYS A 22 -6.86 0.24 -4.99
C LYS A 22 -6.72 -0.31 -6.41
N SER A 23 -5.91 0.34 -7.24
CA SER A 23 -5.67 -0.11 -8.59
C SER A 23 -4.89 -1.43 -8.64
N LEU A 24 -4.17 -1.74 -7.58
CA LEU A 24 -3.39 -2.98 -7.50
C LEU A 24 -4.22 -4.13 -6.94
N THR A 25 -5.12 -3.83 -6.03
CA THR A 25 -5.98 -4.84 -5.43
C THR A 25 -7.25 -4.21 -4.89
N PRO A 26 -8.42 -4.80 -5.17
CA PRO A 26 -9.68 -4.26 -4.67
C PRO A 26 -9.86 -4.42 -3.16
N ASN A 27 -9.10 -5.31 -2.53
CA ASN A 27 -9.22 -5.60 -1.10
C ASN A 27 -8.11 -4.93 -0.29
N VAL A 28 -7.61 -3.79 -0.76
CA VAL A 28 -6.48 -3.15 -0.12
C VAL A 28 -6.77 -2.74 1.33
N ASP A 29 -7.99 -2.30 1.62
CA ASP A 29 -8.37 -1.93 2.99
C ASP A 29 -8.14 -3.08 3.97
N LYS A 30 -8.62 -4.26 3.58
CA LYS A 30 -8.49 -5.44 4.44
C LYS A 30 -7.02 -5.82 4.60
N LYS A 31 -6.26 -5.75 3.52
CA LYS A 31 -4.84 -6.10 3.56
C LYS A 31 -4.06 -5.14 4.44
N LEU A 32 -4.37 -3.86 4.37
CA LEU A 32 -3.72 -2.87 5.23
C LEU A 32 -4.04 -3.12 6.70
N LYS A 33 -5.29 -3.41 7.00
CA LYS A 33 -5.70 -3.71 8.38
C LYS A 33 -5.03 -4.97 8.90
N ASP A 34 -4.90 -5.99 8.06
CA ASP A 34 -4.23 -7.22 8.44
C ASP A 34 -2.77 -6.98 8.81
N LEU A 35 -2.15 -6.00 8.19
CA LEU A 35 -0.77 -5.63 8.47
C LEU A 35 -0.66 -4.56 9.57
N LYS A 36 -1.80 -4.17 10.15
CA LYS A 36 -1.87 -3.12 11.16
C LYS A 36 -1.40 -1.78 10.63
N ILE A 37 -1.62 -1.55 9.36
CA ILE A 37 -1.33 -0.28 8.71
C ILE A 37 -2.65 0.47 8.56
N ASP A 38 -2.66 1.74 8.97
CA ASP A 38 -3.86 2.56 8.86
C ASP A 38 -4.18 2.81 7.37
N PRO A 39 -5.36 2.38 6.89
CA PRO A 39 -5.73 2.59 5.48
C PRO A 39 -5.80 4.07 5.09
N GLU A 40 -5.96 4.95 6.06
CA GLU A 40 -6.02 6.38 5.81
C GLU A 40 -4.63 7.03 5.80
N SER A 41 -3.58 6.25 6.05
CA SER A 41 -2.21 6.73 5.94
C SER A 41 -1.86 7.01 4.48
N ARG A 42 -0.87 7.89 4.28
CA ARG A 42 -0.36 8.20 2.95
C ARG A 42 1.00 7.52 2.77
N ALA A 43 1.48 7.52 1.51
CA ALA A 43 2.75 6.87 1.20
C ALA A 43 3.91 7.33 2.11
N GLU A 44 3.96 8.63 2.39
CA GLU A 44 5.02 9.20 3.22
C GLU A 44 4.97 8.77 4.68
N ASN A 45 3.86 8.21 5.11
CA ASN A 45 3.69 7.75 6.50
C ASN A 45 4.21 6.33 6.71
N LEU A 46 4.59 5.62 5.66
CA LEU A 46 5.04 4.25 5.77
C LEU A 46 6.55 4.16 5.79
N THR A 47 7.05 3.20 6.58
CA THR A 47 8.48 2.87 6.58
C THR A 47 8.77 1.89 5.44
N VAL A 48 10.07 1.71 5.13
CA VAL A 48 10.49 0.73 4.13
C VAL A 48 10.02 -0.67 4.52
N GLU A 49 10.09 -1.00 5.81
CA GLU A 49 9.64 -2.30 6.29
C GLU A 49 8.16 -2.51 6.03
N GLU A 50 7.36 -1.48 6.26
CA GLU A 50 5.93 -1.56 6.02
C GLU A 50 5.62 -1.74 4.54
N PHE A 51 6.36 -1.08 3.66
CA PHE A 51 6.22 -1.28 2.23
C PHE A 51 6.57 -2.70 1.81
N CYS A 52 7.62 -3.28 2.43
CA CYS A 52 8.00 -4.66 2.15
C CYS A 52 6.90 -5.63 2.56
N LEU A 53 6.33 -5.44 3.74
CA LEU A 53 5.23 -6.28 4.21
C LEU A 53 4.03 -6.15 3.29
N LEU A 54 3.73 -4.92 2.88
CA LEU A 54 2.61 -4.67 1.99
C LEU A 54 2.83 -5.33 0.63
N ALA A 55 4.03 -5.23 0.08
CA ALA A 55 4.34 -5.85 -1.20
C ALA A 55 4.19 -7.37 -1.14
N ASN A 56 4.59 -7.98 -0.04
CA ASN A 56 4.41 -9.41 0.16
C ASN A 56 2.93 -9.78 0.23
N GLN A 57 2.15 -8.96 0.90
CA GLN A 57 0.71 -9.21 1.04
C GLN A 57 -0.02 -9.02 -0.28
N LEU A 58 0.44 -8.11 -1.10
CA LEU A 58 -0.17 -7.80 -2.38
C LEU A 58 0.38 -8.66 -3.52
N LYS A 59 0.94 -9.79 -3.22
CA LYS A 59 1.53 -10.68 -4.22
C LYS A 59 0.74 -10.68 -5.53
N ILE A 60 1.24 -9.93 -6.48
CA ILE A 60 0.65 -9.88 -7.80
C ILE A 60 1.43 -10.87 -8.66
N THR A 61 0.88 -12.01 -8.84
CA THR A 61 1.44 -12.96 -9.77
C THR A 61 0.54 -13.06 -10.97
#